data_099cbe4bff861fde4f18eefccb8ecd79
#
_entry.id   099cbe4bff861fde4f18eefccb8ecd79
#
_cell.length_a   1.000
_cell.length_b   1.000
_cell.length_c   1.000
_cell.angle_alpha   90.00
_cell.angle_beta   90.00
_cell.angle_gamma   90.00
#
_symmetry.space_group_name_H-M   'P 1'
#
loop_
_entity.id
_entity.type
_entity.pdbx_description
1 polymer ?
#
loop_
_entity_poly.entity_id
_entity_poly.type
_entity_poly.pdbx_seq_one_letter_code
_entity_poly.pdbx_strand_id
1 'polypeptide(L)'
;MINADSIFARWQRHADALAAPVRDVHLPGVGMTFTDNSYQMGVVNFSRDSSYRESVVYNEEHARYRCDRLVLEGAKILDLGAESVFDHAARVDAETQLGLLLPVIRYLAGKGVPASVE
;
A
#
# COMPACT_ATOMS: atom_id res chain seq x y z
N MET A 1 9.11 -14.47 24.50
CA MET A 1 7.94 -13.70 24.93
C MET A 1 8.32 -12.22 25.00
N ILE A 2 7.54 -11.33 24.42
CA ILE A 2 7.76 -9.88 24.52
C ILE A 2 7.21 -9.44 25.88
N ASN A 3 8.05 -8.85 26.72
CA ASN A 3 7.66 -8.30 28.01
C ASN A 3 8.06 -6.81 28.10
N ALA A 4 7.60 -6.11 29.13
CA ALA A 4 7.84 -4.68 29.32
C ALA A 4 9.35 -4.34 29.35
N ASP A 5 10.17 -5.17 30.01
CA ASP A 5 11.62 -4.93 30.11
C ASP A 5 12.30 -5.05 28.75
N SER A 6 11.88 -5.99 27.91
CA SER A 6 12.43 -6.15 26.56
C SER A 6 12.03 -5.00 25.64
N ILE A 7 10.82 -4.45 25.80
CA ILE A 7 10.36 -3.24 25.09
C ILE A 7 11.16 -2.03 25.52
N PHE A 8 11.32 -1.83 26.84
CA PHE A 8 12.06 -0.72 27.42
C PHE A 8 13.53 -0.73 27.00
N ALA A 9 14.18 -1.90 27.07
CA ALA A 9 15.57 -2.06 26.61
C ALA A 9 15.74 -1.75 25.11
N ARG A 10 14.79 -2.13 24.27
CA ARG A 10 14.79 -1.75 22.85
C ARG A 10 14.59 -0.26 22.66
N TRP A 11 13.65 0.34 23.38
CA TRP A 11 13.40 1.77 23.34
C TRP A 11 14.66 2.56 23.72
N GLN A 12 15.32 2.21 24.81
CA GLN A 12 16.58 2.86 25.22
C GLN A 12 17.68 2.72 24.17
N ARG A 13 17.82 1.53 23.56
CA ARG A 13 18.86 1.27 22.55
C ARG A 13 18.64 2.09 21.28
N HIS A 14 17.42 2.44 20.97
CA HIS A 14 17.03 3.13 19.74
C HIS A 14 16.46 4.53 19.98
N ALA A 15 16.72 5.11 21.17
CA ALA A 15 16.16 6.41 21.55
C ALA A 15 16.45 7.51 20.52
N ASP A 16 17.67 7.56 20.00
CA ASP A 16 18.05 8.57 19.00
C ASP A 16 17.28 8.38 17.68
N ALA A 17 17.09 7.14 17.26
CA ALA A 17 16.29 6.83 16.06
C ALA A 17 14.80 7.17 16.26
N LEU A 18 14.27 6.95 17.47
CA LEU A 18 12.90 7.31 17.81
C LEU A 18 12.67 8.83 17.90
N ALA A 19 13.72 9.58 18.26
CA ALA A 19 13.70 11.05 18.32
C ALA A 19 13.98 11.69 16.94
N ALA A 20 14.39 10.92 15.93
CA ALA A 20 14.64 11.45 14.60
C ALA A 20 13.34 11.98 13.97
N PRO A 21 13.37 13.17 13.35
CA PRO A 21 12.19 13.73 12.71
C PRO A 21 11.78 12.84 11.51
N VAL A 22 10.48 12.58 11.39
CA VAL A 22 9.92 11.93 10.21
C VAL A 22 9.97 12.92 9.04
N ARG A 23 10.52 12.48 7.91
CA ARG A 23 10.60 13.31 6.71
C ARG A 23 9.26 13.36 6.00
N ASP A 24 8.96 14.52 5.43
CA ASP A 24 7.82 14.64 4.53
C ASP A 24 8.03 13.83 3.26
N VAL A 25 6.96 13.21 2.79
CA VAL A 25 6.95 12.51 1.51
C VAL A 25 6.25 13.41 0.49
N HIS A 26 6.96 13.73 -0.59
CA HIS A 26 6.42 14.49 -1.71
C HIS A 26 6.19 13.56 -2.88
N LEU A 27 4.92 13.29 -3.19
CA LEU A 27 4.52 12.63 -4.43
C LEU A 27 4.01 13.68 -5.41
N PRO A 28 4.22 13.52 -6.73
CA PRO A 28 3.70 14.45 -7.72
C PRO A 28 2.19 14.66 -7.56
N GLY A 29 1.77 15.90 -7.33
CA GLY A 29 0.36 16.25 -7.10
C GLY A 29 -0.20 15.97 -5.70
N VAL A 30 0.60 15.38 -4.79
CA VAL A 30 0.18 15.10 -3.41
C VAL A 30 1.32 15.43 -2.45
N GLY A 31 1.08 16.38 -1.57
CA GLY A 31 1.96 16.64 -0.42
C GLY A 31 1.49 15.81 0.78
N MET A 32 2.37 14.99 1.36
CA MET A 32 2.12 14.29 2.61
C MET A 32 3.11 14.75 3.66
N THR A 33 2.60 15.24 4.80
CA THR A 33 3.40 15.57 5.97
C THR A 33 3.07 14.59 7.09
N PHE A 34 4.09 13.92 7.63
CA PHE A 34 3.92 12.91 8.67
C PHE A 34 4.15 13.44 10.08
N THR A 35 4.44 14.72 10.24
CA THR A 35 4.77 15.32 11.56
C THR A 35 3.60 15.22 12.53
N ASP A 36 2.39 15.49 12.04
CA ASP A 36 1.16 15.50 12.87
C ASP A 36 0.02 14.66 12.25
N ASN A 37 0.29 13.92 11.18
CA ASN A 37 -0.72 13.20 10.44
C ASN A 37 -0.32 11.75 10.21
N SER A 38 -1.31 10.88 10.23
CA SER A 38 -1.22 9.51 9.69
C SER A 38 -2.04 9.41 8.42
N TYR A 39 -1.55 8.64 7.46
CA TYR A 39 -2.24 8.40 6.19
C TYR A 39 -2.55 6.92 6.05
N GLN A 40 -3.72 6.64 5.51
CA GLN A 40 -4.13 5.28 5.20
C GLN A 40 -3.74 4.96 3.76
N MET A 41 -3.08 3.82 3.59
CA MET A 41 -2.81 3.21 2.29
C MET A 41 -3.78 2.05 2.08
N GLY A 42 -4.57 2.14 1.02
CA GLY A 42 -5.47 1.06 0.63
C GLY A 42 -4.74 0.04 -0.23
N VAL A 43 -5.06 -1.24 -0.09
CA VAL A 43 -4.42 -2.33 -0.84
C VAL A 43 -5.40 -2.97 -1.80
N VAL A 44 -4.97 -3.15 -3.05
CA VAL A 44 -5.73 -3.78 -4.14
C VAL A 44 -4.84 -4.79 -4.85
N ASN A 45 -5.18 -6.07 -4.76
CA ASN A 45 -4.36 -7.17 -5.24
C ASN A 45 -5.08 -8.02 -6.28
N PHE A 46 -4.47 -8.18 -7.45
CA PHE A 46 -4.92 -9.16 -8.45
C PHE A 46 -4.43 -10.58 -8.13
N SER A 47 -3.42 -10.73 -7.26
CA SER A 47 -2.96 -12.04 -6.83
C SER A 47 -3.96 -12.70 -5.88
N ARG A 48 -4.42 -13.90 -6.24
CA ARG A 48 -5.30 -14.73 -5.40
C ARG A 48 -4.58 -15.33 -4.19
N ASP A 49 -3.26 -15.30 -4.20
CA ASP A 49 -2.41 -15.82 -3.12
C ASP A 49 -2.11 -14.78 -2.04
N SER A 50 -2.69 -13.59 -2.13
CA SER A 50 -2.56 -12.57 -1.10
C SER A 50 -3.09 -13.06 0.25
N SER A 51 -2.31 -12.84 1.32
CA SER A 51 -2.74 -13.15 2.68
C SER A 51 -3.87 -12.22 3.16
N TYR A 52 -3.93 -11.01 2.62
CA TYR A 52 -5.02 -10.07 2.89
C TYR A 52 -6.16 -10.30 1.89
N ARG A 53 -7.03 -11.24 2.21
CA ARG A 53 -8.11 -11.72 1.32
C ARG A 53 -9.06 -10.63 0.84
N GLU A 54 -9.35 -9.65 1.68
CA GLU A 54 -10.22 -8.53 1.35
C GLU A 54 -9.62 -7.59 0.29
N SER A 55 -8.29 -7.63 0.09
CA SER A 55 -7.63 -6.85 -0.96
C SER A 55 -7.76 -7.47 -2.35
N VAL A 56 -8.14 -8.76 -2.45
CA VAL A 56 -8.12 -9.51 -3.70
C VAL A 56 -9.23 -9.05 -4.64
N VAL A 57 -8.86 -8.72 -5.86
CA VAL A 57 -9.77 -8.35 -6.95
C VAL A 57 -9.59 -9.31 -8.14
N TYR A 58 -10.65 -9.50 -8.91
CA TYR A 58 -10.69 -10.54 -9.93
C TYR A 58 -10.65 -10.03 -11.37
N ASN A 59 -10.96 -8.75 -11.55
CA ASN A 59 -11.00 -8.08 -12.83
C ASN A 59 -10.90 -6.55 -12.64
N GLU A 60 -10.78 -5.82 -13.74
CA GLU A 60 -10.65 -4.37 -13.72
C GLU A 60 -11.84 -3.65 -13.06
N GLU A 61 -13.06 -4.08 -13.35
CA GLU A 61 -14.28 -3.47 -12.77
C GLU A 61 -14.29 -3.61 -11.25
N HIS A 62 -14.00 -4.81 -10.75
CA HIS A 62 -13.88 -5.05 -9.30
C HIS A 62 -12.74 -4.23 -8.68
N ALA A 63 -11.60 -4.11 -9.38
CA ALA A 63 -10.49 -3.29 -8.91
C ALA A 63 -10.87 -1.81 -8.81
N ARG A 64 -11.54 -1.24 -9.82
CA ARG A 64 -12.03 0.15 -9.80
C ARG A 64 -13.03 0.38 -8.66
N TYR A 65 -14.00 -0.52 -8.50
CA TYR A 65 -14.96 -0.45 -7.39
C TYR A 65 -14.24 -0.48 -6.02
N ARG A 66 -13.28 -1.39 -5.85
CA ARG A 66 -12.48 -1.48 -4.62
C ARG A 66 -11.68 -0.20 -4.37
N CYS A 67 -11.04 0.35 -5.40
CA CYS A 67 -10.33 1.63 -5.31
C CYS A 67 -11.24 2.75 -4.82
N ASP A 68 -12.41 2.90 -5.41
CA ASP A 68 -13.37 3.94 -5.03
C ASP A 68 -13.84 3.78 -3.58
N ARG A 69 -14.09 2.55 -3.15
CA ARG A 69 -14.45 2.25 -1.76
C ARG A 69 -13.36 2.66 -0.79
N LEU A 70 -12.10 2.27 -1.06
CA LEU A 70 -10.96 2.60 -0.22
C LEU A 70 -10.74 4.11 -0.11
N VAL A 71 -10.89 4.86 -1.20
CA VAL A 71 -10.80 6.32 -1.21
C VAL A 71 -11.92 6.95 -0.36
N LEU A 72 -13.15 6.46 -0.50
CA LEU A 72 -14.28 6.91 0.32
C LEU A 72 -14.08 6.60 1.81
N GLU A 73 -13.42 5.50 2.14
CA GLU A 73 -13.07 5.09 3.50
C GLU A 73 -11.86 5.86 4.06
N GLY A 74 -11.21 6.72 3.25
CA GLY A 74 -10.18 7.65 3.70
C GLY A 74 -8.76 7.33 3.24
N ALA A 75 -8.56 6.31 2.41
CA ALA A 75 -7.24 6.04 1.84
C ALA A 75 -6.75 7.23 0.99
N LYS A 76 -5.50 7.63 1.21
CA LYS A 76 -4.84 8.73 0.49
C LYS A 76 -3.91 8.27 -0.61
N ILE A 77 -3.52 7.02 -0.57
CA ILE A 77 -2.71 6.34 -1.57
C ILE A 77 -3.23 4.91 -1.72
N LEU A 78 -3.16 4.35 -2.91
CA LEU A 78 -3.52 2.95 -3.16
C LEU A 78 -2.29 2.17 -3.63
N ASP A 79 -2.10 1.01 -3.02
CA ASP A 79 -1.05 0.06 -3.37
C ASP A 79 -1.62 -1.05 -4.24
N LEU A 80 -1.09 -1.18 -5.44
CA LEU A 80 -1.58 -2.09 -6.47
C LEU A 80 -0.58 -3.22 -6.68
N GLY A 81 -0.98 -4.45 -6.45
CA GLY A 81 -0.18 -5.64 -6.68
C GLY A 81 -0.82 -6.63 -7.65
N ALA A 82 0.00 -7.31 -8.44
CA ALA A 82 -0.45 -8.39 -9.32
C ALA A 82 0.21 -9.74 -9.03
N GLU A 83 1.26 -9.76 -8.20
CA GLU A 83 1.94 -10.96 -7.73
C GLU A 83 2.05 -10.94 -6.21
N SER A 84 1.99 -12.10 -5.57
CA SER A 84 2.21 -12.22 -4.13
C SER A 84 3.68 -12.49 -3.81
N VAL A 85 4.17 -11.93 -2.71
CA VAL A 85 5.54 -12.12 -2.21
C VAL A 85 5.82 -13.51 -1.65
N PHE A 86 4.81 -14.37 -1.51
CA PHE A 86 5.00 -15.70 -0.97
C PHE A 86 5.71 -16.64 -1.94
N ASP A 87 6.63 -17.47 -1.43
CA ASP A 87 7.39 -18.43 -2.23
C ASP A 87 6.53 -19.44 -2.98
N HIS A 88 5.34 -19.75 -2.46
CA HIS A 88 4.38 -20.68 -3.06
C HIS A 88 3.40 -20.01 -4.02
N ALA A 89 3.44 -18.67 -4.15
CA ALA A 89 2.56 -17.95 -5.05
C ALA A 89 2.95 -18.16 -6.50
N ALA A 90 1.96 -18.17 -7.37
CA ALA A 90 2.19 -18.21 -8.81
C ALA A 90 2.94 -16.97 -9.27
N ARG A 91 4.03 -17.16 -10.01
CA ARG A 91 4.76 -16.06 -10.63
C ARG A 91 3.99 -15.54 -11.83
N VAL A 92 3.95 -14.22 -11.93
CA VAL A 92 3.25 -13.51 -13.00
C VAL A 92 4.27 -12.73 -13.82
N ASP A 93 4.33 -12.96 -15.12
CA ASP A 93 5.25 -12.22 -16.00
C ASP A 93 4.88 -10.73 -16.08
N ALA A 94 5.88 -9.91 -16.43
CA ALA A 94 5.73 -8.45 -16.44
C ALA A 94 4.66 -7.95 -17.42
N GLU A 95 4.45 -8.63 -18.55
CA GLU A 95 3.43 -8.24 -19.54
C GLU A 95 2.02 -8.47 -18.97
N THR A 96 1.80 -9.61 -18.33
CA THR A 96 0.54 -9.94 -17.65
C THR A 96 0.28 -8.97 -16.49
N GLN A 97 1.28 -8.68 -15.65
CA GLN A 97 1.14 -7.69 -14.58
C GLN A 97 0.78 -6.31 -15.13
N LEU A 98 1.48 -5.87 -16.17
CA LEU A 98 1.19 -4.59 -16.82
C LEU A 98 -0.24 -4.53 -17.38
N GLY A 99 -0.70 -5.61 -18.00
CA GLY A 99 -2.07 -5.71 -18.53
C GLY A 99 -3.14 -5.58 -17.45
N LEU A 100 -2.89 -6.10 -16.23
CA LEU A 100 -3.80 -6.01 -15.10
C LEU A 100 -3.77 -4.63 -14.42
N LEU A 101 -2.58 -4.09 -14.20
CA LEU A 101 -2.38 -2.89 -13.39
C LEU A 101 -2.59 -1.59 -14.14
N LEU A 102 -2.15 -1.51 -15.39
CA LEU A 102 -2.17 -0.26 -16.17
C LEU A 102 -3.56 0.37 -16.34
N PRO A 103 -4.64 -0.40 -16.60
CA PRO A 103 -5.99 0.17 -16.66
C PRO A 103 -6.43 0.82 -15.35
N VAL A 104 -6.08 0.20 -14.20
CA VAL A 104 -6.41 0.72 -12.88
C VAL A 104 -5.57 1.95 -12.54
N ILE A 105 -4.27 1.94 -12.87
CA ILE A 105 -3.39 3.10 -12.70
C ILE A 105 -3.92 4.31 -13.47
N ARG A 106 -4.30 4.14 -14.74
CA ARG A 106 -4.89 5.21 -15.56
C ARG A 106 -6.20 5.73 -14.98
N TYR A 107 -7.03 4.84 -14.46
CA TYR A 107 -8.27 5.21 -13.78
C TYR A 107 -8.00 6.09 -12.55
N LEU A 108 -7.06 5.70 -11.70
CA LEU A 108 -6.67 6.45 -10.51
C LEU A 108 -6.03 7.79 -10.86
N ALA A 109 -5.15 7.82 -11.87
CA ALA A 109 -4.54 9.04 -12.37
C ALA A 109 -5.59 10.05 -12.86
N GLY A 110 -6.62 9.58 -13.55
CA GLY A 110 -7.75 10.41 -13.99
C GLY A 110 -8.58 11.00 -12.83
N LYS A 111 -8.49 10.39 -11.64
CA LYS A 111 -9.13 10.87 -10.40
C LYS A 111 -8.20 11.67 -9.48
N GLY A 112 -6.93 11.81 -9.85
CA GLY A 112 -5.93 12.46 -9.00
C GLY A 112 -5.57 11.66 -7.73
N VAL A 113 -5.79 10.33 -7.74
CA VAL A 113 -5.46 9.44 -6.63
C VAL A 113 -4.08 8.84 -6.87
N PRO A 114 -3.11 9.04 -5.96
CA PRO A 114 -1.78 8.44 -6.11
C PRO A 114 -1.82 6.93 -5.91
N ALA A 115 -0.99 6.23 -6.67
CA ALA A 115 -0.81 4.79 -6.57
C ALA A 115 0.66 4.42 -6.42
N SER A 116 0.95 3.43 -5.57
CA SER A 116 2.17 2.65 -5.60
C SER A 116 1.92 1.32 -6.30
N VAL A 117 2.97 0.70 -6.80
CA VAL A 117 2.91 -0.59 -7.52
C VAL A 117 4.01 -1.50 -6.99
N GLU A 118 3.66 -2.71 -6.64
CA GLU A 118 4.58 -3.81 -6.29
C GLU A 118 4.77 -4.77 -7.45
#